data_2c5afa135b5cc913bfad0276544a6f1c
#
_entry.id   2c5afa135b5cc913bfad0276544a6f1c
#
_cell.length_a   1.000
_cell.length_b   1.000
_cell.length_c   1.000
_cell.angle_alpha   90.00
_cell.angle_beta   90.00
_cell.angle_gamma   90.00
#
_symmetry.space_group_name_H-M   'P 1'
#
loop_
_entity.id
_entity.type
_entity.pdbx_description
1 polymer ?
#
loop_
_entity_poly.entity_id
_entity_poly.type
_entity_poly.pdbx_seq_one_letter_code
_entity_poly.pdbx_strand_id
1 'polypeptide(L)'
;PYQLYYAPVSAPKGWQSLSLTGLPSDGLLISQVTEYNNALYVPATNGTLYRSEDGLTWSAVENAPSVKYVLGSVKQGTKQPSALATIVDQEGKLSFYAMNESMEWTAGGAVPSEFPVTGFSNLQYAAMYHEYLMTAGGRTVDNQVVNTTWATMDGISWALMASGDANFTKREGAMITNYDDKFFLIGGIDASNKALKDMYQSIDYGISWSLIDSMVVLPT
;
A
#
# COMPACT_ATOMS: atom_id res chain seq x y z
N PRO A 1 3.23 -20.68 -12.08
CA PRO A 1 4.00 -20.72 -10.84
C PRO A 1 4.72 -19.39 -10.63
N TYR A 2 4.73 -18.89 -9.38
CA TYR A 2 5.46 -17.70 -8.99
C TYR A 2 6.94 -18.03 -8.84
N GLN A 3 7.81 -17.10 -9.25
CA GLN A 3 9.26 -17.23 -9.09
C GLN A 3 9.79 -15.98 -8.40
N LEU A 4 10.67 -16.18 -7.43
CA LEU A 4 11.44 -15.14 -6.80
C LEU A 4 12.87 -15.21 -7.31
N TYR A 5 13.47 -14.06 -7.61
CA TYR A 5 14.86 -13.94 -7.97
C TYR A 5 15.61 -13.14 -6.91
N TYR A 6 16.81 -13.55 -6.65
CA TYR A 6 17.71 -12.95 -5.67
C TYR A 6 19.05 -12.65 -6.32
N ALA A 7 19.62 -11.50 -6.00
CA ALA A 7 21.02 -11.20 -6.29
C ALA A 7 21.68 -10.62 -5.02
N PRO A 8 22.82 -11.15 -4.58
CA PRO A 8 23.52 -10.57 -3.44
C PRO A 8 24.02 -9.16 -3.76
N VAL A 9 24.06 -8.29 -2.77
CA VAL A 9 24.53 -6.90 -2.91
C VAL A 9 25.96 -6.85 -3.45
N SER A 10 26.79 -7.84 -3.10
CA SER A 10 28.18 -8.01 -3.59
C SER A 10 28.26 -8.44 -5.06
N ALA A 11 27.19 -8.97 -5.65
CA ALA A 11 27.14 -9.46 -7.02
C ALA A 11 25.76 -9.15 -7.68
N PRO A 12 25.43 -7.87 -7.91
CA PRO A 12 24.08 -7.46 -8.32
C PRO A 12 23.66 -7.92 -9.71
N LYS A 13 24.54 -8.49 -10.51
CA LYS A 13 24.24 -9.11 -11.82
C LYS A 13 24.03 -10.63 -11.74
N GLY A 14 24.27 -11.22 -10.59
CA GLY A 14 24.16 -12.67 -10.37
C GLY A 14 22.77 -13.09 -9.89
N TRP A 15 21.71 -12.77 -10.63
CA TRP A 15 20.34 -13.16 -10.29
C TRP A 15 20.16 -14.68 -10.32
N GLN A 16 19.65 -15.23 -9.23
CA GLN A 16 19.36 -16.64 -9.08
C GLN A 16 17.86 -16.82 -8.79
N SER A 17 17.26 -17.82 -9.40
CA SER A 17 15.90 -18.23 -9.11
C SER A 17 15.86 -19.00 -7.79
N LEU A 18 14.90 -18.67 -6.97
CA LEU A 18 14.62 -19.35 -5.70
C LEU A 18 13.35 -20.19 -5.80
N SER A 19 13.38 -21.34 -5.16
CA SER A 19 12.20 -22.20 -5.05
C SER A 19 11.31 -21.72 -3.91
N LEU A 20 10.05 -21.38 -4.22
CA LEU A 20 9.05 -21.00 -3.23
C LEU A 20 8.21 -22.22 -2.83
N THR A 21 7.93 -22.37 -1.57
CA THR A 21 7.07 -23.43 -1.03
C THR A 21 5.91 -22.83 -0.23
N GLY A 22 4.79 -23.56 -0.17
CA GLY A 22 3.61 -23.19 0.63
C GLY A 22 2.68 -22.16 0.00
N LEU A 23 3.02 -21.58 -1.17
CA LEU A 23 2.14 -20.68 -1.91
C LEU A 23 1.24 -21.47 -2.87
N PRO A 24 0.03 -20.96 -3.16
CA PRO A 24 -0.81 -21.52 -4.23
C PRO A 24 -0.15 -21.28 -5.60
N SER A 25 -0.56 -22.03 -6.60
CA SER A 25 -0.03 -21.93 -7.97
C SER A 25 -0.44 -20.61 -8.68
N ASP A 26 -1.51 -19.98 -8.23
CA ASP A 26 -2.12 -18.78 -8.80
C ASP A 26 -2.87 -17.97 -7.74
N GLY A 27 -3.45 -16.85 -8.15
CA GLY A 27 -4.33 -16.04 -7.31
C GLY A 27 -3.64 -15.17 -6.26
N LEU A 28 -2.31 -15.04 -6.26
CA LEU A 28 -1.63 -14.08 -5.38
C LEU A 28 -1.68 -12.66 -5.92
N LEU A 29 -1.92 -11.70 -5.03
CA LEU A 29 -1.86 -10.28 -5.32
C LEU A 29 -0.45 -9.75 -5.01
N ILE A 30 0.52 -10.13 -5.83
CA ILE A 30 1.96 -9.86 -5.59
C ILE A 30 2.32 -8.36 -5.53
N SER A 31 1.52 -7.49 -6.14
CA SER A 31 1.68 -6.03 -6.01
C SER A 31 1.39 -5.51 -4.60
N GLN A 32 0.84 -6.35 -3.72
CA GLN A 32 0.48 -6.02 -2.35
C GLN A 32 1.36 -6.75 -1.32
N VAL A 33 2.51 -7.28 -1.74
CA VAL A 33 3.49 -7.83 -0.79
C VAL A 33 3.94 -6.72 0.14
N THR A 34 3.78 -6.95 1.44
CA THR A 34 4.09 -5.95 2.47
C THR A 34 4.95 -6.59 3.57
N GLU A 35 5.99 -5.88 3.98
CA GLU A 35 6.77 -6.25 5.16
C GLU A 35 6.08 -5.72 6.42
N TYR A 36 5.92 -6.59 7.41
CA TYR A 36 5.39 -6.25 8.72
C TYR A 36 5.97 -7.19 9.78
N ASN A 37 6.46 -6.64 10.89
CA ASN A 37 6.99 -7.40 12.04
C ASN A 37 7.98 -8.51 11.61
N ASN A 38 8.99 -8.14 10.81
CA ASN A 38 10.04 -9.02 10.27
C ASN A 38 9.51 -10.21 9.43
N ALA A 39 8.33 -10.09 8.85
CA ALA A 39 7.78 -11.07 7.93
C ALA A 39 7.16 -10.39 6.72
N LEU A 40 7.11 -11.11 5.61
CA LEU A 40 6.39 -10.70 4.41
C LEU A 40 4.98 -11.26 4.43
N TYR A 41 4.03 -10.48 3.98
CA TYR A 41 2.62 -10.84 3.86
C TYR A 41 2.14 -10.61 2.44
N VAL A 42 1.34 -11.55 1.90
CA VAL A 42 0.73 -11.44 0.58
C VAL A 42 -0.70 -12.00 0.61
N PRO A 43 -1.70 -11.24 0.17
CA PRO A 43 -3.06 -11.76 0.05
C PRO A 43 -3.25 -12.54 -1.25
N ALA A 44 -4.16 -13.50 -1.22
CA ALA A 44 -4.63 -14.22 -2.40
C ALA A 44 -6.08 -13.83 -2.74
N THR A 45 -6.47 -14.01 -3.99
CA THR A 45 -7.81 -13.66 -4.49
C THR A 45 -8.95 -14.40 -3.80
N ASN A 46 -8.66 -15.55 -3.17
CA ASN A 46 -9.60 -16.33 -2.38
C ASN A 46 -9.74 -15.83 -0.92
N GLY A 47 -9.07 -14.75 -0.56
CA GLY A 47 -9.11 -14.17 0.78
C GLY A 47 -8.11 -14.75 1.78
N THR A 48 -7.28 -15.73 1.39
CA THR A 48 -6.23 -16.25 2.26
C THR A 48 -5.07 -15.25 2.32
N LEU A 49 -4.60 -14.93 3.53
CA LEU A 49 -3.37 -14.18 3.73
C LEU A 49 -2.21 -15.15 3.97
N TYR A 50 -1.15 -15.03 3.20
CA TYR A 50 0.07 -15.82 3.36
C TYR A 50 1.17 -14.99 4.05
N ARG A 51 2.00 -15.68 4.82
CA ARG A 51 3.11 -15.11 5.59
C ARG A 51 4.40 -15.89 5.36
N SER A 52 5.52 -15.19 5.32
CA SER A 52 6.87 -15.77 5.26
C SER A 52 7.85 -14.95 6.08
N GLU A 53 8.77 -15.60 6.81
CA GLU A 53 9.88 -14.94 7.51
C GLU A 53 11.17 -14.91 6.68
N ASP A 54 11.29 -15.78 5.70
CA ASP A 54 12.50 -15.95 4.88
C ASP A 54 12.29 -15.57 3.39
N GLY A 55 11.04 -15.26 3.01
CA GLY A 55 10.65 -15.01 1.62
C GLY A 55 10.55 -16.27 0.75
N LEU A 56 10.89 -17.44 1.27
CA LEU A 56 10.95 -18.71 0.53
C LEU A 56 9.87 -19.70 0.97
N THR A 57 9.68 -19.81 2.28
CA THR A 57 8.71 -20.70 2.90
C THR A 57 7.50 -19.91 3.34
N TRP A 58 6.35 -20.21 2.78
CA TRP A 58 5.12 -19.49 3.04
C TRP A 58 4.08 -20.38 3.70
N SER A 59 3.30 -19.80 4.59
CA SER A 59 2.15 -20.48 5.21
C SER A 59 0.95 -19.53 5.27
N ALA A 60 -0.25 -20.10 5.25
CA ALA A 60 -1.45 -19.32 5.51
C ALA A 60 -1.43 -18.83 6.95
N VAL A 61 -1.85 -17.57 7.15
CA VAL A 61 -2.04 -17.00 8.49
C VAL A 61 -3.27 -17.64 9.11
N GLU A 62 -3.06 -18.32 10.24
CA GLU A 62 -4.16 -19.00 10.95
C GLU A 62 -5.17 -17.97 11.52
N ASN A 63 -6.44 -18.35 11.49
CA ASN A 63 -7.55 -17.51 12.00
C ASN A 63 -7.63 -16.10 11.38
N ALA A 64 -6.98 -15.86 10.24
CA ALA A 64 -7.15 -14.62 9.51
C ALA A 64 -8.57 -14.50 8.96
N PRO A 65 -9.18 -13.32 8.99
CA PRO A 65 -10.41 -13.07 8.24
C PRO A 65 -10.15 -13.18 6.73
N SER A 66 -11.20 -13.14 5.90
CA SER A 66 -11.04 -13.13 4.43
C SER A 66 -10.39 -11.83 3.95
N VAL A 67 -9.05 -11.79 3.90
CA VAL A 67 -8.28 -10.59 3.52
C VAL A 67 -8.32 -10.42 2.01
N LYS A 68 -8.95 -9.34 1.55
CA LYS A 68 -9.05 -9.02 0.13
C LYS A 68 -7.90 -8.14 -0.37
N TYR A 69 -7.48 -7.19 0.47
CA TYR A 69 -6.36 -6.28 0.14
C TYR A 69 -5.49 -6.03 1.37
N VAL A 70 -4.19 -5.93 1.15
CA VAL A 70 -3.23 -5.41 2.12
C VAL A 70 -2.88 -3.98 1.74
N LEU A 71 -3.09 -3.04 2.65
CA LEU A 71 -2.89 -1.61 2.41
C LEU A 71 -1.48 -1.15 2.76
N GLY A 72 -0.83 -1.84 3.67
CA GLY A 72 0.51 -1.52 4.14
C GLY A 72 0.67 -1.77 5.63
N SER A 73 1.81 -1.41 6.19
CA SER A 73 2.07 -1.48 7.62
C SER A 73 2.14 -0.09 8.24
N VAL A 74 1.57 0.07 9.43
CA VAL A 74 1.79 1.23 10.30
C VAL A 74 2.89 0.85 11.26
N LYS A 75 3.96 1.63 11.34
CA LYS A 75 5.07 1.37 12.27
C LYS A 75 4.70 1.80 13.69
N GLN A 76 5.35 1.17 14.66
CA GLN A 76 5.22 1.56 16.04
C GLN A 76 5.75 2.98 16.25
N GLY A 77 4.86 3.88 16.66
CA GLY A 77 5.23 5.19 17.16
C GLY A 77 5.40 5.20 18.69
N THR A 78 5.76 6.33 19.25
CA THR A 78 5.93 6.46 20.72
C THR A 78 4.65 6.23 21.51
N LYS A 79 3.48 6.32 20.87
CA LYS A 79 2.16 6.23 21.51
C LYS A 79 1.19 5.28 20.83
N GLN A 80 1.64 4.52 19.83
CA GLN A 80 0.80 3.61 19.05
C GLN A 80 1.54 2.30 18.76
N PRO A 81 0.87 1.14 18.80
CA PRO A 81 1.44 -0.13 18.36
C PRO A 81 1.57 -0.16 16.84
N SER A 82 2.43 -1.04 16.34
CA SER A 82 2.46 -1.35 14.90
C SER A 82 1.24 -2.16 14.48
N ALA A 83 0.85 -2.03 13.22
CA ALA A 83 -0.28 -2.77 12.67
C ALA A 83 -0.12 -3.04 11.17
N LEU A 84 -0.55 -4.22 10.71
CA LEU A 84 -0.76 -4.51 9.30
C LEU A 84 -2.19 -4.09 8.91
N ALA A 85 -2.30 -3.04 8.12
CA ALA A 85 -3.59 -2.52 7.65
C ALA A 85 -4.11 -3.32 6.46
N THR A 86 -5.35 -3.76 6.53
CA THR A 86 -5.98 -4.62 5.51
C THR A 86 -7.43 -4.22 5.24
N ILE A 87 -7.96 -4.70 4.12
CA ILE A 87 -9.38 -4.71 3.83
C ILE A 87 -9.86 -6.16 3.80
N VAL A 88 -10.90 -6.45 4.54
CA VAL A 88 -11.56 -7.75 4.65
C VAL A 88 -12.89 -7.71 3.94
N ASP A 89 -13.22 -8.77 3.22
CA ASP A 89 -14.50 -8.99 2.55
C ASP A 89 -15.34 -9.96 3.38
N GLN A 90 -16.43 -9.46 3.94
CA GLN A 90 -17.42 -10.26 4.65
C GLN A 90 -18.73 -10.23 3.85
N GLU A 91 -19.00 -11.28 3.10
CA GLU A 91 -20.22 -11.43 2.31
C GLU A 91 -20.50 -10.25 1.37
N GLY A 92 -19.46 -9.73 0.71
CA GLY A 92 -19.53 -8.59 -0.20
C GLY A 92 -19.47 -7.22 0.48
N LYS A 93 -19.28 -7.16 1.80
CA LYS A 93 -19.07 -5.92 2.54
C LYS A 93 -17.59 -5.75 2.88
N LEU A 94 -17.00 -4.67 2.38
CA LEU A 94 -15.62 -4.33 2.66
C LEU A 94 -15.52 -3.52 3.95
N SER A 95 -14.63 -3.96 4.84
CA SER A 95 -14.32 -3.27 6.10
C SER A 95 -12.81 -3.22 6.32
N PHE A 96 -12.35 -2.18 6.99
CA PHE A 96 -10.97 -2.09 7.42
C PHE A 96 -10.72 -3.07 8.56
N TYR A 97 -9.55 -3.69 8.56
CA TYR A 97 -9.04 -4.53 9.62
C TYR A 97 -7.56 -4.25 9.83
N ALA A 98 -7.10 -4.42 11.06
CA ALA A 98 -5.68 -4.38 11.36
C ALA A 98 -5.27 -5.61 12.17
N MET A 99 -4.10 -6.14 11.86
CA MET A 99 -3.46 -7.21 12.61
C MET A 99 -2.29 -6.64 13.41
N ASN A 100 -2.23 -6.91 14.72
CA ASN A 100 -1.13 -6.50 15.57
C ASN A 100 0.06 -7.48 15.53
N GLU A 101 1.14 -7.18 16.25
CA GLU A 101 2.34 -8.02 16.32
C GLU A 101 2.09 -9.43 16.91
N SER A 102 1.05 -9.59 17.71
CA SER A 102 0.61 -10.90 18.25
C SER A 102 -0.32 -11.65 17.29
N MET A 103 -0.50 -11.16 16.06
CA MET A 103 -1.43 -11.69 15.04
C MET A 103 -2.91 -11.65 15.47
N GLU A 104 -3.27 -10.75 16.38
CA GLU A 104 -4.66 -10.49 16.77
C GLU A 104 -5.29 -9.47 15.81
N TRP A 105 -6.54 -9.72 15.44
CA TRP A 105 -7.26 -8.92 14.47
C TRP A 105 -8.26 -7.98 15.13
N THR A 106 -8.22 -6.72 14.73
CA THR A 106 -9.18 -5.68 15.15
C THR A 106 -9.97 -5.21 13.95
N ALA A 107 -11.29 -5.21 14.07
CA ALA A 107 -12.20 -4.70 13.06
C ALA A 107 -12.33 -3.18 13.15
N GLY A 108 -12.30 -2.51 11.99
CA GLY A 108 -12.60 -1.10 11.83
C GLY A 108 -13.95 -0.82 11.18
N GLY A 109 -14.10 0.37 10.62
CA GLY A 109 -15.30 0.78 9.90
C GLY A 109 -15.43 0.20 8.48
N ALA A 110 -16.56 0.45 7.83
CA ALA A 110 -16.76 0.13 6.43
C ALA A 110 -15.80 0.95 5.53
N VAL A 111 -15.36 0.35 4.44
CA VAL A 111 -14.52 1.04 3.46
C VAL A 111 -15.37 2.02 2.65
N PRO A 112 -15.04 3.32 2.62
CA PRO A 112 -15.75 4.30 1.80
C PRO A 112 -15.63 3.98 0.30
N SER A 113 -16.66 4.32 -0.48
CA SER A 113 -16.67 4.04 -1.93
C SER A 113 -15.55 4.73 -2.70
N GLU A 114 -15.10 5.90 -2.24
CA GLU A 114 -14.01 6.67 -2.82
C GLU A 114 -12.62 6.27 -2.32
N PHE A 115 -12.52 5.28 -1.40
CA PHE A 115 -11.24 4.78 -0.92
C PHE A 115 -10.57 3.91 -1.99
N PRO A 116 -9.26 4.14 -2.30
CA PRO A 116 -8.55 3.31 -3.26
C PRO A 116 -8.22 1.94 -2.64
N VAL A 117 -8.50 0.88 -3.38
CA VAL A 117 -8.21 -0.50 -2.95
C VAL A 117 -7.05 -1.13 -3.72
N THR A 118 -6.71 -0.59 -4.90
CA THR A 118 -5.58 -1.04 -5.74
C THR A 118 -4.90 0.14 -6.42
N GLY A 119 -3.66 -0.07 -6.90
CA GLY A 119 -2.93 0.92 -7.68
C GLY A 119 -2.61 2.24 -6.96
N PHE A 120 -2.90 2.33 -5.67
CA PHE A 120 -2.52 3.48 -4.85
C PHE A 120 -1.01 3.43 -4.53
N SER A 121 -0.48 4.60 -4.20
CA SER A 121 0.86 4.74 -3.66
C SER A 121 0.78 4.91 -2.15
N ASN A 122 1.66 4.26 -1.40
CA ASN A 122 1.73 4.40 0.06
C ASN A 122 3.01 5.09 0.51
N LEU A 123 2.87 5.85 1.58
CA LEU A 123 3.95 6.51 2.28
C LEU A 123 3.78 6.33 3.79
N GLN A 124 4.84 5.86 4.44
CA GLN A 124 4.94 5.92 5.90
C GLN A 124 5.67 7.20 6.28
N TYR A 125 5.16 7.93 7.23
CA TYR A 125 5.77 9.17 7.70
C TYR A 125 5.48 9.43 9.18
N ALA A 126 6.36 10.18 9.83
CA ALA A 126 6.20 10.62 11.21
C ALA A 126 5.67 12.07 11.25
N ALA A 127 4.68 12.33 12.08
CA ALA A 127 4.20 13.68 12.36
C ALA A 127 3.66 13.76 13.79
N MET A 128 3.95 14.83 14.51
CA MET A 128 3.39 15.09 15.85
C MET A 128 3.54 13.92 16.84
N TYR A 129 4.67 13.22 16.82
CA TYR A 129 4.97 12.03 17.65
C TYR A 129 4.19 10.75 17.27
N HIS A 130 3.54 10.71 16.11
CA HIS A 130 2.87 9.54 15.57
C HIS A 130 3.47 9.13 14.23
N GLU A 131 3.42 7.84 13.96
CA GLU A 131 3.69 7.28 12.64
C GLU A 131 2.37 7.12 11.89
N TYR A 132 2.38 7.43 10.61
CA TYR A 132 1.21 7.36 9.74
C TYR A 132 1.49 6.49 8.54
N LEU A 133 0.47 5.80 8.09
CA LEU A 133 0.40 5.23 6.75
C LEU A 133 -0.56 6.09 5.92
N MET A 134 -0.08 6.63 4.80
CA MET A 134 -0.88 7.40 3.85
C MET A 134 -1.02 6.63 2.54
N THR A 135 -2.18 6.73 1.88
CA THR A 135 -2.38 6.33 0.50
C THR A 135 -2.67 7.54 -0.37
N ALA A 136 -2.21 7.52 -1.64
CA ALA A 136 -2.46 8.58 -2.60
C ALA A 136 -2.82 8.00 -3.97
N GLY A 137 -3.89 8.51 -4.57
CA GLY A 137 -4.40 8.02 -5.85
C GLY A 137 -4.87 6.56 -5.78
N GLY A 138 -4.92 5.88 -6.92
CA GLY A 138 -5.31 4.47 -7.03
C GLY A 138 -6.69 4.27 -7.65
N ARG A 139 -7.21 3.06 -7.53
CA ARG A 139 -8.55 2.67 -8.00
C ARG A 139 -9.43 2.22 -6.85
N THR A 140 -10.68 2.64 -6.89
CA THR A 140 -11.74 2.18 -5.98
C THR A 140 -12.20 0.76 -6.32
N VAL A 141 -13.06 0.20 -5.49
CA VAL A 141 -13.70 -1.11 -5.74
C VAL A 141 -14.50 -1.11 -7.06
N ASP A 142 -15.08 0.04 -7.44
CA ASP A 142 -15.80 0.23 -8.71
C ASP A 142 -14.89 0.58 -9.88
N ASN A 143 -13.58 0.34 -9.73
CA ASN A 143 -12.55 0.56 -10.75
C ASN A 143 -12.42 2.03 -11.22
N GLN A 144 -12.80 3.00 -10.37
CA GLN A 144 -12.62 4.43 -10.66
C GLN A 144 -11.25 4.90 -10.21
N VAL A 145 -10.50 5.55 -11.11
CA VAL A 145 -9.23 6.20 -10.77
C VAL A 145 -9.53 7.46 -9.97
N VAL A 146 -8.85 7.61 -8.84
CA VAL A 146 -9.09 8.71 -7.90
C VAL A 146 -7.84 9.58 -7.69
N ASN A 147 -8.05 10.73 -7.06
CA ASN A 147 -7.01 11.67 -6.61
C ASN A 147 -7.16 11.98 -5.11
N THR A 148 -7.70 11.03 -4.37
CA THR A 148 -7.84 11.14 -2.92
C THR A 148 -6.53 10.78 -2.22
N THR A 149 -6.30 11.41 -1.05
CA THR A 149 -5.30 10.96 -0.08
C THR A 149 -5.98 10.62 1.23
N TRP A 150 -5.58 9.51 1.81
CA TRP A 150 -6.08 9.01 3.08
C TRP A 150 -4.92 8.68 4.00
N ALA A 151 -5.10 8.88 5.29
CA ALA A 151 -4.09 8.52 6.28
C ALA A 151 -4.70 7.82 7.50
N THR A 152 -3.90 6.96 8.11
CA THR A 152 -4.24 6.24 9.33
C THR A 152 -3.03 6.14 10.26
N MET A 153 -3.30 6.05 11.57
CA MET A 153 -2.30 5.74 12.60
C MET A 153 -2.41 4.30 13.11
N ASP A 154 -3.56 3.66 12.90
CA ASP A 154 -3.91 2.37 13.52
C ASP A 154 -4.29 1.28 12.51
N GLY A 155 -4.40 1.65 11.22
CA GLY A 155 -4.78 0.75 10.13
C GLY A 155 -6.28 0.49 10.01
N ILE A 156 -7.12 0.97 10.95
CA ILE A 156 -8.58 0.77 10.97
C ILE A 156 -9.39 2.05 10.90
N SER A 157 -8.81 3.17 11.36
CA SER A 157 -9.43 4.49 11.34
C SER A 157 -8.74 5.32 10.26
N TRP A 158 -9.39 5.51 9.12
CA TRP A 158 -8.83 6.23 7.98
C TRP A 158 -9.48 7.61 7.83
N ALA A 159 -8.66 8.64 7.80
CA ALA A 159 -9.08 10.01 7.56
C ALA A 159 -8.83 10.37 6.10
N LEU A 160 -9.84 10.95 5.45
CA LEU A 160 -9.69 11.60 4.14
C LEU A 160 -8.91 12.90 4.35
N MET A 161 -7.70 12.98 3.80
CA MET A 161 -6.82 14.15 3.92
C MET A 161 -7.09 15.15 2.81
N ALA A 162 -7.24 14.66 1.59
CA ALA A 162 -7.51 15.49 0.43
C ALA A 162 -8.40 14.79 -0.59
N SER A 163 -9.28 15.56 -1.23
CA SER A 163 -10.20 15.07 -2.26
C SER A 163 -10.50 16.13 -3.32
N GLY A 164 -10.96 15.66 -4.49
CA GLY A 164 -11.50 16.51 -5.56
C GLY A 164 -10.44 17.27 -6.34
N ASP A 165 -10.88 18.38 -6.97
CA ASP A 165 -10.11 19.07 -8.02
C ASP A 165 -8.94 19.93 -7.50
N ALA A 166 -8.83 20.12 -6.20
CA ALA A 166 -7.78 20.93 -5.58
C ALA A 166 -6.42 20.24 -5.47
N ASN A 167 -6.33 19.00 -5.92
CA ASN A 167 -5.15 18.17 -5.66
C ASN A 167 -4.35 17.91 -6.93
N PHE A 168 -4.05 16.66 -7.17
CA PHE A 168 -3.35 16.18 -8.35
C PHE A 168 -4.34 15.55 -9.34
N THR A 169 -3.91 15.41 -10.60
CA THR A 169 -4.68 14.66 -11.61
C THR A 169 -4.93 13.24 -11.13
N LYS A 170 -6.15 12.72 -11.29
CA LYS A 170 -6.52 11.34 -10.98
C LYS A 170 -5.52 10.36 -11.58
N ARG A 171 -4.97 9.47 -10.78
CA ARG A 171 -3.90 8.57 -11.18
C ARG A 171 -3.81 7.31 -10.37
N GLU A 172 -3.18 6.29 -10.96
CA GLU A 172 -2.72 5.10 -10.27
C GLU A 172 -1.24 4.81 -10.59
N GLY A 173 -0.58 3.99 -9.76
CA GLY A 173 0.81 3.58 -9.99
C GLY A 173 1.82 4.72 -9.97
N ALA A 174 1.52 5.82 -9.29
CA ALA A 174 2.48 6.90 -9.07
C ALA A 174 3.55 6.47 -8.06
N MET A 175 4.69 7.14 -8.09
CA MET A 175 5.67 7.06 -7.00
C MET A 175 5.35 8.14 -5.97
N ILE A 176 5.38 7.79 -4.68
CA ILE A 176 5.31 8.75 -3.59
C ILE A 176 6.55 8.61 -2.70
N THR A 177 7.10 9.75 -2.28
CA THR A 177 8.24 9.78 -1.36
C THR A 177 8.21 11.03 -0.52
N ASN A 178 9.00 11.07 0.55
CA ASN A 178 9.22 12.25 1.37
C ASN A 178 10.69 12.67 1.34
N TYR A 179 10.91 13.95 1.30
CA TYR A 179 12.23 14.57 1.40
C TYR A 179 12.09 15.99 1.95
N ASP A 180 12.92 16.37 2.92
CA ASP A 180 12.98 17.71 3.52
C ASP A 180 11.59 18.20 4.00
N ASP A 181 10.90 17.35 4.81
CA ASP A 181 9.55 17.57 5.35
C ASP A 181 8.46 17.83 4.30
N LYS A 182 8.70 17.43 3.05
CA LYS A 182 7.76 17.55 1.94
C LYS A 182 7.46 16.18 1.35
N PHE A 183 6.25 16.02 0.84
CA PHE A 183 5.87 14.84 0.09
C PHE A 183 5.90 15.14 -1.41
N PHE A 184 6.32 14.17 -2.20
CA PHE A 184 6.37 14.27 -3.65
C PHE A 184 5.60 13.11 -4.26
N LEU A 185 4.70 13.42 -5.18
CA LEU A 185 3.94 12.45 -5.97
C LEU A 185 4.31 12.60 -7.44
N ILE A 186 4.82 11.54 -8.05
CA ILE A 186 5.49 11.60 -9.35
C ILE A 186 4.88 10.57 -10.31
N GLY A 187 4.49 11.02 -11.49
CA GLY A 187 4.08 10.17 -12.60
C GLY A 187 2.82 9.35 -12.32
N GLY A 188 2.84 8.09 -12.74
CA GLY A 188 1.67 7.21 -12.76
C GLY A 188 0.94 7.25 -14.09
N ILE A 189 -0.26 6.68 -14.13
CA ILE A 189 -1.15 6.68 -15.30
C ILE A 189 -2.53 7.21 -14.94
N ASP A 190 -3.19 7.87 -15.89
CA ASP A 190 -4.57 8.34 -15.73
C ASP A 190 -5.60 7.25 -16.06
N ALA A 191 -6.90 7.59 -15.95
CA ALA A 191 -8.00 6.68 -16.26
C ALA A 191 -8.02 6.19 -17.73
N SER A 192 -7.30 6.85 -18.63
CA SER A 192 -7.15 6.47 -20.04
C SER A 192 -5.89 5.66 -20.30
N ASN A 193 -5.19 5.21 -19.25
CA ASN A 193 -3.87 4.56 -19.30
C ASN A 193 -2.77 5.45 -19.92
N LYS A 194 -2.93 6.76 -19.92
CA LYS A 194 -1.92 7.69 -20.38
C LYS A 194 -0.91 7.94 -19.26
N ALA A 195 0.38 7.76 -19.56
CA ALA A 195 1.46 8.07 -18.64
C ALA A 195 1.49 9.57 -18.30
N LEU A 196 1.52 9.87 -17.02
CA LEU A 196 1.68 11.22 -16.48
C LEU A 196 3.17 11.49 -16.26
N LYS A 197 3.61 12.71 -16.55
CA LYS A 197 5.01 13.15 -16.45
C LYS A 197 5.15 14.35 -15.52
N ASP A 198 4.19 14.52 -14.65
CA ASP A 198 4.12 15.61 -13.70
C ASP A 198 4.66 15.21 -12.33
N MET A 199 4.99 16.21 -11.55
CA MET A 199 5.39 16.07 -10.16
C MET A 199 4.63 17.07 -9.30
N TYR A 200 3.99 16.56 -8.26
CA TYR A 200 3.28 17.34 -7.26
C TYR A 200 4.03 17.31 -5.94
N GLN A 201 3.88 18.38 -5.17
CA GLN A 201 4.41 18.51 -3.83
C GLN A 201 3.30 18.82 -2.84
N SER A 202 3.38 18.23 -1.67
CA SER A 202 2.64 18.64 -0.47
C SER A 202 3.60 19.05 0.63
N ILE A 203 3.26 20.14 1.34
CA ILE A 203 4.00 20.67 2.50
C ILE A 203 3.17 20.59 3.80
N ASP A 204 2.02 19.95 3.74
CA ASP A 204 1.01 19.87 4.81
C ASP A 204 0.52 18.43 5.01
N TYR A 205 1.44 17.46 4.91
CA TYR A 205 1.18 16.03 5.15
C TYR A 205 0.11 15.42 4.24
N GLY A 206 0.02 15.88 2.98
CA GLY A 206 -0.91 15.33 2.00
C GLY A 206 -2.31 15.93 2.03
N ILE A 207 -2.53 17.03 2.78
CA ILE A 207 -3.81 17.76 2.82
C ILE A 207 -4.03 18.55 1.53
N SER A 208 -2.97 19.18 1.01
CA SER A 208 -3.01 19.87 -0.28
C SER A 208 -1.78 19.53 -1.13
N TRP A 209 -1.95 19.62 -2.45
CA TRP A 209 -0.91 19.31 -3.42
C TRP A 209 -0.78 20.40 -4.46
N SER A 210 0.45 20.81 -4.75
CA SER A 210 0.77 21.80 -5.78
C SER A 210 1.65 21.20 -6.87
N LEU A 211 1.33 21.49 -8.11
CA LEU A 211 2.15 21.10 -9.25
C LEU A 211 3.46 21.89 -9.23
N ILE A 212 4.59 21.19 -9.24
CA ILE A 212 5.93 21.80 -9.30
C ILE A 212 6.61 21.61 -10.65
N ASP A 213 6.28 20.53 -11.37
CA ASP A 213 6.75 20.31 -12.72
C ASP A 213 5.69 19.53 -13.53
N SER A 214 5.50 19.95 -14.78
CA SER A 214 4.58 19.31 -15.73
C SER A 214 5.29 18.31 -16.67
N MET A 215 6.61 18.24 -16.65
CA MET A 215 7.41 17.32 -17.46
C MET A 215 8.66 16.89 -16.71
N VAL A 216 8.55 15.83 -15.91
CA VAL A 216 9.74 15.16 -15.37
C VAL A 216 10.40 14.36 -16.47
N VAL A 217 11.57 14.80 -16.93
CA VAL A 217 12.41 14.04 -17.85
C VAL A 217 13.24 13.06 -17.02
N LEU A 218 12.82 11.81 -16.99
CA LEU A 218 13.67 10.76 -16.47
C LEU A 218 14.82 10.51 -17.45
N PRO A 219 16.06 10.37 -16.98
CA PRO A 219 17.17 10.00 -17.86
C PRO A 219 16.87 8.64 -18.51
N THR A 220 17.08 8.58 -19.81
CA THR A 220 16.94 7.38 -20.65
C THR A 220 18.10 6.42 -20.41
#